data_ec153fe35cd71c59487b17bd242a5b2c
#
_entry.id   ec153fe35cd71c59487b17bd242a5b2c
#
_cell.length_a   1.000
_cell.length_b   1.000
_cell.length_c   1.000
_cell.angle_alpha   90.00
_cell.angle_beta   90.00
_cell.angle_gamma   90.00
#
_symmetry.space_group_name_H-M   'P 1'
#
loop_
_entity.id
_entity.type
_entity.pdbx_description
1 polymer ?
#
loop_
_entity_poly.entity_id
_entity_poly.type
_entity_poly.pdbx_seq_one_letter_code
_entity_poly.pdbx_strand_id
1 'polypeptide(L)'
;AFKELVPDEYIRKQTLTNCERYISEELKALETKVLGAQERLVILEYEVFSSVRKKIGEQYERTQRTSKAIATLDALCSLAFVAVSNNYSRPTVNAGDRISIVNGRHPVIEKMLGGAPFVPNDTILDCTDNRTLIITGPNMAGKSTYMRQVAIIVLMSQMGSFVPAESAERGLVDSIFTRVGESDDLAS
;
A
#
# COMPACT_ATOMS: atom_id res chain seq x y z
N ALA A 1 -11.01 -32.86 68.52
CA ALA A 1 -10.39 -33.33 69.31
C ALA A 1 -9.04 -34.05 69.11
N PHE A 2 -8.23 -33.74 68.15
CA PHE A 2 -6.87 -34.26 67.95
C PHE A 2 -5.83 -33.13 67.95
N LYS A 3 -6.06 -32.06 68.71
CA LYS A 3 -5.10 -30.93 68.80
C LYS A 3 -3.73 -31.28 69.35
N GLU A 4 -3.67 -32.30 70.18
CA GLU A 4 -2.42 -32.78 70.83
C GLU A 4 -1.49 -33.56 69.85
N LEU A 5 -1.98 -33.90 68.67
CA LEU A 5 -1.22 -34.62 67.64
C LEU A 5 -0.62 -33.69 66.56
N VAL A 6 -0.83 -32.38 66.65
CA VAL A 6 -0.32 -31.43 65.70
C VAL A 6 1.09 -31.05 66.12
N PRO A 7 2.12 -31.22 65.23
CA PRO A 7 3.48 -30.79 65.54
C PRO A 7 3.56 -29.30 65.83
N ASP A 8 4.44 -28.87 66.73
CA ASP A 8 4.63 -27.48 67.13
C ASP A 8 5.09 -26.56 65.98
N GLU A 9 5.62 -27.13 64.92
CA GLU A 9 6.06 -26.41 63.69
C GLU A 9 4.92 -25.98 62.79
N TYR A 10 3.67 -26.47 63.04
CA TYR A 10 2.52 -26.12 62.23
C TYR A 10 1.76 -24.89 62.79
N ILE A 11 1.69 -23.82 62.03
CA ILE A 11 1.00 -22.59 62.40
C ILE A 11 -0.47 -22.70 61.97
N ARG A 12 -1.38 -22.51 62.91
CA ARG A 12 -2.81 -22.52 62.65
C ARG A 12 -3.23 -21.30 61.79
N LYS A 13 -3.81 -21.54 60.63
CA LYS A 13 -4.22 -20.49 59.67
C LYS A 13 -5.74 -20.20 59.74
N GLN A 14 -6.60 -21.22 59.87
CA GLN A 14 -8.05 -21.08 59.85
C GLN A 14 -8.76 -22.23 60.53
N THR A 15 -9.84 -21.92 61.29
CA THR A 15 -10.78 -22.91 61.83
C THR A 15 -12.00 -22.96 60.93
N LEU A 16 -12.36 -24.13 60.46
CA LEU A 16 -13.60 -24.41 59.72
C LEU A 16 -14.49 -25.30 60.61
N THR A 17 -15.75 -25.47 60.19
CA THR A 17 -16.77 -26.19 60.99
C THR A 17 -16.36 -27.61 61.32
N ASN A 18 -15.67 -28.31 60.42
CA ASN A 18 -15.30 -29.73 60.59
C ASN A 18 -13.76 -30.00 60.52
N CYS A 19 -12.94 -28.97 60.32
CA CYS A 19 -11.47 -29.13 60.26
C CYS A 19 -10.74 -27.85 60.64
N GLU A 20 -9.46 -28.00 60.96
CA GLU A 20 -8.54 -26.87 61.13
C GLU A 20 -7.47 -26.91 60.05
N ARG A 21 -7.13 -25.75 59.51
CA ARG A 21 -6.04 -25.61 58.54
C ARG A 21 -4.80 -25.11 59.21
N TYR A 22 -3.71 -25.81 58.92
CA TYR A 22 -2.39 -25.47 59.38
C TYR A 22 -1.45 -25.20 58.21
N ILE A 23 -0.40 -24.46 58.42
CA ILE A 23 0.63 -24.16 57.43
C ILE A 23 2.00 -24.31 58.12
N SER A 24 2.97 -24.89 57.43
CA SER A 24 4.37 -24.85 57.86
C SER A 24 5.04 -23.59 57.25
N GLU A 25 6.15 -23.14 57.86
CA GLU A 25 6.96 -22.05 57.32
C GLU A 25 7.46 -22.35 55.90
N GLU A 26 7.83 -23.61 55.61
CA GLU A 26 8.22 -24.02 54.26
C GLU A 26 7.07 -23.89 53.26
N LEU A 27 5.87 -24.33 53.62
CA LEU A 27 4.69 -24.23 52.76
C LEU A 27 4.30 -22.77 52.52
N LYS A 28 4.43 -21.92 53.52
CA LYS A 28 4.20 -20.48 53.40
C LYS A 28 5.21 -19.81 52.47
N ALA A 29 6.48 -20.22 52.52
CA ALA A 29 7.50 -19.73 51.60
C ALA A 29 7.22 -20.17 50.15
N LEU A 30 6.80 -21.44 49.96
CA LEU A 30 6.38 -21.95 48.64
C LEU A 30 5.13 -21.24 48.12
N GLU A 31 4.11 -21.05 48.97
CA GLU A 31 2.88 -20.29 48.59
C GLU A 31 3.23 -18.89 48.09
N THR A 32 4.07 -18.15 48.85
CA THR A 32 4.54 -16.83 48.49
C THR A 32 5.32 -16.84 47.15
N LYS A 33 6.16 -17.85 46.96
CA LYS A 33 6.96 -18.01 45.73
C LYS A 33 6.09 -18.33 44.53
N VAL A 34 5.08 -19.19 44.68
CA VAL A 34 4.15 -19.58 43.60
C VAL A 34 3.19 -18.42 43.23
N LEU A 35 2.57 -17.80 44.25
CA LEU A 35 1.67 -16.68 44.00
C LEU A 35 2.40 -15.45 43.41
N GLY A 36 3.61 -15.18 43.92
CA GLY A 36 4.41 -14.08 43.35
C GLY A 36 5.07 -14.38 41.99
N ALA A 37 5.09 -15.64 41.54
CA ALA A 37 5.72 -16.01 40.27
C ALA A 37 4.93 -15.45 39.07
N GLN A 38 3.61 -15.46 39.16
CA GLN A 38 2.75 -14.94 38.09
C GLN A 38 2.88 -13.42 37.92
N GLU A 39 2.93 -12.69 39.01
CA GLU A 39 3.14 -11.24 38.96
C GLU A 39 4.55 -10.91 38.41
N ARG A 40 5.57 -11.64 38.84
CA ARG A 40 6.93 -11.48 38.30
C ARG A 40 7.03 -11.81 36.82
N LEU A 41 6.29 -12.81 36.35
CA LEU A 41 6.25 -13.19 34.94
C LEU A 41 5.74 -12.01 34.10
N VAL A 42 4.62 -11.41 34.47
CA VAL A 42 4.03 -10.25 33.75
C VAL A 42 4.98 -9.06 33.72
N ILE A 43 5.64 -8.78 34.86
CA ILE A 43 6.63 -7.69 34.93
C ILE A 43 7.81 -7.98 33.98
N LEU A 44 8.35 -9.19 34.02
CA LEU A 44 9.48 -9.58 33.19
C LEU A 44 9.13 -9.56 31.69
N GLU A 45 7.96 -10.06 31.33
CA GLU A 45 7.45 -9.98 29.95
C GLU A 45 7.38 -8.54 29.46
N TYR A 46 6.86 -7.63 30.29
CA TYR A 46 6.79 -6.20 29.96
C TYR A 46 8.18 -5.56 29.81
N GLU A 47 9.13 -5.91 30.68
CA GLU A 47 10.50 -5.42 30.60
C GLU A 47 11.19 -5.91 29.32
N VAL A 48 11.07 -7.19 29.00
CA VAL A 48 11.61 -7.77 27.76
C VAL A 48 10.97 -7.12 26.54
N PHE A 49 9.64 -7.01 26.50
CA PHE A 49 8.93 -6.33 25.43
C PHE A 49 9.41 -4.88 25.24
N SER A 50 9.52 -4.14 26.34
CA SER A 50 9.96 -2.75 26.32
C SER A 50 11.41 -2.61 25.84
N SER A 51 12.29 -3.55 26.23
CA SER A 51 13.66 -3.61 25.76
C SER A 51 13.76 -3.86 24.25
N VAL A 52 12.99 -4.83 23.74
CA VAL A 52 12.92 -5.13 22.30
C VAL A 52 12.37 -3.93 21.53
N ARG A 53 11.26 -3.34 22.00
CA ARG A 53 10.66 -2.15 21.39
C ARG A 53 11.65 -0.99 21.31
N LYS A 54 12.44 -0.75 22.37
CA LYS A 54 13.47 0.29 22.39
C LYS A 54 14.55 0.02 21.36
N LYS A 55 15.08 -1.21 21.29
CA LYS A 55 16.09 -1.60 20.29
C LYS A 55 15.61 -1.43 18.86
N ILE A 56 14.34 -1.75 18.57
CA ILE A 56 13.74 -1.52 17.25
C ILE A 56 13.62 -0.01 17.00
N GLY A 57 13.18 0.76 18.00
CA GLY A 57 13.07 2.21 17.90
C GLY A 57 14.38 2.91 17.58
N GLU A 58 15.50 2.44 18.12
CA GLU A 58 16.84 2.95 17.82
C GLU A 58 17.26 2.76 16.35
N GLN A 59 16.66 1.79 15.64
CA GLN A 59 16.92 1.51 14.22
C GLN A 59 15.82 2.06 13.29
N TYR A 60 14.84 2.78 13.83
CA TYR A 60 13.66 3.22 13.09
C TYR A 60 14.01 4.04 11.83
N GLU A 61 14.83 5.05 11.95
CA GLU A 61 15.22 5.91 10.82
C GLU A 61 15.96 5.14 9.71
N ARG A 62 16.83 4.21 10.12
CA ARG A 62 17.57 3.35 9.18
C ARG A 62 16.60 2.43 8.44
N THR A 63 15.67 1.82 9.16
CA THR A 63 14.65 0.92 8.60
C THR A 63 13.74 1.68 7.65
N GLN A 64 13.29 2.87 8.03
CA GLN A 64 12.46 3.72 7.17
C GLN A 64 13.17 4.14 5.88
N ARG A 65 14.42 4.57 5.96
CA ARG A 65 15.21 4.91 4.76
C ARG A 65 15.36 3.73 3.81
N THR A 66 15.69 2.56 4.35
CA THR A 66 15.83 1.34 3.55
C THR A 66 14.50 0.96 2.90
N SER A 67 13.42 0.96 3.66
CA SER A 67 12.07 0.68 3.16
C SER A 67 11.65 1.63 2.03
N LYS A 68 11.91 2.94 2.20
CA LYS A 68 11.61 3.94 1.16
C LYS A 68 12.44 3.73 -0.11
N ALA A 69 13.72 3.39 0.03
CA ALA A 69 14.58 3.11 -1.11
C ALA A 69 14.12 1.86 -1.88
N ILE A 70 13.75 0.78 -1.16
CA ILE A 70 13.21 -0.44 -1.76
C ILE A 70 11.89 -0.16 -2.47
N ALA A 71 10.96 0.57 -1.82
CA ALA A 71 9.67 0.91 -2.43
C ALA A 71 9.82 1.76 -3.69
N THR A 72 10.77 2.70 -3.71
CA THR A 72 11.08 3.49 -4.90
C THR A 72 11.64 2.63 -6.02
N LEU A 73 12.57 1.73 -5.71
CA LEU A 73 13.15 0.81 -6.69
C LEU A 73 12.10 -0.14 -7.27
N ASP A 74 11.23 -0.70 -6.42
CA ASP A 74 10.14 -1.58 -6.83
C ASP A 74 9.17 -0.89 -7.79
N ALA A 75 8.76 0.35 -7.46
CA ALA A 75 7.90 1.15 -8.33
C ALA A 75 8.57 1.43 -9.70
N LEU A 76 9.84 1.82 -9.71
CA LEU A 76 10.58 2.09 -10.94
C LEU A 76 10.78 0.81 -11.78
N CYS A 77 11.08 -0.31 -11.16
CA CYS A 77 11.19 -1.60 -11.84
C CYS A 77 9.85 -2.02 -12.47
N SER A 78 8.75 -1.84 -11.75
CA SER A 78 7.41 -2.15 -12.25
C SER A 78 7.04 -1.29 -13.46
N LEU A 79 7.30 0.02 -13.41
CA LEU A 79 7.08 0.93 -14.54
C LEU A 79 7.97 0.58 -15.74
N ALA A 80 9.24 0.25 -15.51
CA ALA A 80 10.16 -0.15 -16.56
C ALA A 80 9.75 -1.47 -17.23
N PHE A 81 9.34 -2.45 -16.43
CA PHE A 81 8.82 -3.73 -16.93
C PHE A 81 7.60 -3.54 -17.83
N VAL A 82 6.63 -2.74 -17.38
CA VAL A 82 5.42 -2.43 -18.16
C VAL A 82 5.78 -1.70 -19.46
N ALA A 83 6.71 -0.75 -19.41
CA ALA A 83 7.14 0.01 -20.57
C ALA A 83 7.78 -0.90 -21.64
N VAL A 84 8.70 -1.78 -21.24
CA VAL A 84 9.36 -2.71 -22.16
C VAL A 84 8.37 -3.73 -22.72
N SER A 85 7.52 -4.31 -21.87
CA SER A 85 6.56 -5.34 -22.28
C SER A 85 5.48 -4.84 -23.25
N ASN A 86 5.18 -3.54 -23.24
CA ASN A 86 4.11 -2.96 -24.07
C ASN A 86 4.63 -1.95 -25.11
N ASN A 87 5.93 -1.87 -25.34
CA ASN A 87 6.54 -0.93 -26.29
C ASN A 87 6.11 0.53 -26.02
N TYR A 88 6.21 0.98 -24.77
CA TYR A 88 5.96 2.36 -24.42
C TYR A 88 7.20 3.21 -24.62
N SER A 89 7.00 4.45 -25.05
CA SER A 89 8.09 5.41 -25.27
C SER A 89 8.23 6.38 -24.09
N ARG A 90 9.43 6.94 -23.92
CA ARG A 90 9.67 7.97 -22.92
C ARG A 90 9.09 9.31 -23.39
N PRO A 91 8.14 9.91 -22.64
CA PRO A 91 7.61 11.23 -22.99
C PRO A 91 8.63 12.34 -22.67
N THR A 92 8.62 13.40 -23.47
CA THR A 92 9.32 14.66 -23.16
C THR A 92 8.36 15.54 -22.36
N VAL A 93 8.78 15.97 -21.17
CA VAL A 93 8.01 16.87 -20.31
C VAL A 93 8.75 18.20 -20.22
N ASN A 94 8.07 19.29 -20.51
CA ASN A 94 8.61 20.64 -20.46
C ASN A 94 7.65 21.60 -19.70
N ALA A 95 8.03 22.85 -19.55
CA ALA A 95 7.21 23.88 -18.89
C ALA A 95 6.27 24.61 -19.87
N GLY A 96 6.15 24.14 -21.11
CA GLY A 96 5.23 24.69 -22.11
C GLY A 96 3.79 24.30 -21.87
N ASP A 97 2.95 24.61 -22.83
CA ASP A 97 1.48 24.41 -22.81
C ASP A 97 1.00 23.44 -23.91
N ARG A 98 1.94 22.85 -24.67
CA ARG A 98 1.63 21.99 -25.81
C ARG A 98 1.53 20.52 -25.38
N ILE A 99 0.56 19.81 -25.94
CA ILE A 99 0.45 18.37 -25.93
C ILE A 99 0.58 17.89 -27.38
N SER A 100 1.60 17.07 -27.66
CA SER A 100 1.82 16.45 -28.95
C SER A 100 2.03 14.97 -28.74
N ILE A 101 1.17 14.14 -29.27
CA ILE A 101 1.22 12.67 -29.18
C ILE A 101 1.21 12.14 -30.61
N VAL A 102 2.21 11.33 -30.94
CA VAL A 102 2.32 10.68 -32.24
C VAL A 102 2.06 9.17 -32.05
N ASN A 103 1.17 8.62 -32.86
CA ASN A 103 0.79 7.20 -32.82
C ASN A 103 0.39 6.76 -31.42
N GLY A 104 -0.43 7.55 -30.71
CA GLY A 104 -0.96 7.21 -29.40
C GLY A 104 -1.87 6.00 -29.43
N ARG A 105 -1.83 5.18 -28.40
CA ARG A 105 -2.63 3.95 -28.23
C ARG A 105 -3.36 3.99 -26.90
N HIS A 106 -4.50 3.34 -26.80
CA HIS A 106 -5.24 3.22 -25.55
C HIS A 106 -4.77 1.98 -24.78
N PRO A 107 -4.06 2.10 -23.64
CA PRO A 107 -3.37 0.97 -23.00
C PRO A 107 -4.32 -0.15 -22.54
N VAL A 108 -5.53 0.19 -22.13
CA VAL A 108 -6.52 -0.80 -21.68
C VAL A 108 -7.14 -1.53 -22.87
N ILE A 109 -7.59 -0.78 -23.89
CA ILE A 109 -8.23 -1.38 -25.06
C ILE A 109 -7.24 -2.22 -25.86
N GLU A 110 -6.01 -1.74 -26.05
CA GLU A 110 -4.93 -2.52 -26.68
C GLU A 110 -4.76 -3.89 -26.04
N LYS A 111 -4.84 -3.98 -24.71
CA LYS A 111 -4.80 -5.27 -23.99
C LYS A 111 -6.07 -6.11 -24.15
N MET A 112 -7.23 -5.48 -24.23
CA MET A 112 -8.50 -6.19 -24.41
C MET A 112 -8.65 -6.80 -25.82
N LEU A 113 -7.97 -6.24 -26.83
CA LEU A 113 -7.99 -6.74 -28.21
C LEU A 113 -7.32 -8.10 -28.39
N GLY A 114 -6.67 -8.66 -27.35
CA GLY A 114 -6.13 -10.03 -27.36
C GLY A 114 -5.13 -10.32 -28.49
N GLY A 115 -4.41 -9.30 -28.97
CA GLY A 115 -3.41 -9.42 -30.04
C GLY A 115 -3.85 -8.84 -31.40
N ALA A 116 -5.10 -8.40 -31.54
CA ALA A 116 -5.47 -7.60 -32.69
C ALA A 116 -4.82 -6.20 -32.61
N PRO A 117 -4.36 -5.63 -33.74
CA PRO A 117 -3.68 -4.34 -33.71
C PRO A 117 -4.64 -3.22 -33.32
N PHE A 118 -4.21 -2.38 -32.38
CA PHE A 118 -4.88 -1.11 -32.11
C PHE A 118 -4.51 -0.10 -33.19
N VAL A 119 -5.49 0.66 -33.71
CA VAL A 119 -5.24 1.74 -34.66
C VAL A 119 -4.78 2.98 -33.88
N PRO A 120 -3.49 3.38 -34.02
CA PRO A 120 -2.97 4.51 -33.28
C PRO A 120 -3.52 5.86 -33.78
N ASN A 121 -3.46 6.88 -32.95
CA ASN A 121 -3.98 8.21 -33.28
C ASN A 121 -3.00 9.31 -32.85
N ASP A 122 -2.92 10.36 -33.67
CA ASP A 122 -2.17 11.55 -33.34
C ASP A 122 -3.02 12.57 -32.61
N THR A 123 -2.38 13.38 -31.76
CA THR A 123 -3.05 14.46 -31.03
C THR A 123 -2.13 15.66 -30.91
N ILE A 124 -2.63 16.85 -31.27
CA ILE A 124 -1.96 18.11 -31.04
C ILE A 124 -2.94 19.05 -30.35
N LEU A 125 -2.58 19.52 -29.18
CA LEU A 125 -3.30 20.54 -28.41
C LEU A 125 -2.31 21.58 -27.90
N ASP A 126 -2.74 22.84 -27.88
CA ASP A 126 -1.96 23.95 -27.30
C ASP A 126 -2.90 25.05 -26.78
N CYS A 127 -2.35 26.07 -26.16
CA CYS A 127 -3.15 27.22 -25.68
C CYS A 127 -3.33 28.33 -26.71
N THR A 128 -2.94 28.10 -27.97
CA THR A 128 -3.05 29.08 -29.08
C THR A 128 -4.02 28.63 -30.17
N ASP A 129 -3.53 27.95 -31.17
CA ASP A 129 -4.29 27.59 -32.36
C ASP A 129 -5.11 26.31 -32.20
N ASN A 130 -4.68 25.37 -31.36
CA ASN A 130 -5.29 24.06 -31.15
C ASN A 130 -5.89 23.89 -29.74
N ARG A 131 -6.61 24.91 -29.24
CA ARG A 131 -7.21 24.88 -27.90
C ARG A 131 -8.36 23.90 -27.78
N THR A 132 -9.04 23.58 -28.85
CA THR A 132 -10.26 22.78 -28.88
C THR A 132 -10.27 21.89 -30.11
N LEU A 133 -10.43 20.57 -29.87
CA LEU A 133 -10.67 19.59 -30.92
C LEU A 133 -12.15 19.18 -30.90
N ILE A 134 -12.84 19.31 -32.04
CA ILE A 134 -14.19 18.80 -32.22
C ILE A 134 -14.10 17.43 -32.89
N ILE A 135 -14.49 16.38 -32.17
CA ILE A 135 -14.43 15.00 -32.64
C ILE A 135 -15.84 14.57 -33.04
N THR A 136 -16.03 14.30 -34.33
CA THR A 136 -17.32 13.88 -34.91
C THR A 136 -17.19 12.46 -35.49
N GLY A 137 -18.32 11.79 -35.65
CA GLY A 137 -18.38 10.45 -36.23
C GLY A 137 -19.59 9.66 -35.73
N PRO A 138 -19.87 8.49 -36.31
CA PRO A 138 -20.97 7.62 -35.88
C PRO A 138 -20.76 7.08 -34.47
N ASN A 139 -21.81 6.51 -33.87
CA ASN A 139 -21.67 5.81 -32.59
C ASN A 139 -20.76 4.58 -32.80
N MET A 140 -20.05 4.17 -31.73
CA MET A 140 -19.08 3.09 -31.76
C MET A 140 -17.84 3.29 -32.66
N ALA A 141 -17.63 4.51 -33.20
CA ALA A 141 -16.46 4.82 -34.03
C ALA A 141 -15.19 5.16 -33.23
N GLY A 142 -15.18 4.93 -31.91
CA GLY A 142 -14.00 5.14 -31.06
C GLY A 142 -13.78 6.56 -30.58
N LYS A 143 -14.75 7.47 -30.69
CA LYS A 143 -14.64 8.87 -30.21
C LYS A 143 -14.27 8.96 -28.75
N SER A 144 -15.02 8.26 -27.90
CA SER A 144 -14.79 8.23 -26.45
C SER A 144 -13.46 7.55 -26.11
N THR A 145 -13.09 6.51 -26.84
CA THR A 145 -11.79 5.83 -26.73
C THR A 145 -10.63 6.78 -26.99
N TYR A 146 -10.72 7.58 -28.05
CA TYR A 146 -9.70 8.59 -28.39
C TYR A 146 -9.57 9.65 -27.29
N MET A 147 -10.67 10.21 -26.79
CA MET A 147 -10.62 11.20 -25.71
C MET A 147 -9.98 10.63 -24.42
N ARG A 148 -10.37 9.41 -24.05
CA ARG A 148 -9.80 8.71 -22.89
C ARG A 148 -8.32 8.37 -23.08
N GLN A 149 -7.93 7.95 -24.29
CA GLN A 149 -6.54 7.69 -24.66
C GLN A 149 -5.65 8.91 -24.38
N VAL A 150 -6.04 10.11 -24.84
CA VAL A 150 -5.29 11.33 -24.62
C VAL A 150 -5.15 11.63 -23.12
N ALA A 151 -6.26 11.55 -22.38
CA ALA A 151 -6.27 11.79 -20.93
C ALA A 151 -5.35 10.80 -20.17
N ILE A 152 -5.39 9.51 -20.53
CA ILE A 152 -4.57 8.47 -19.90
C ILE A 152 -3.08 8.68 -20.22
N ILE A 153 -2.71 8.99 -21.46
CA ILE A 153 -1.34 9.27 -21.87
C ILE A 153 -0.78 10.47 -21.09
N VAL A 154 -1.55 11.53 -20.96
CA VAL A 154 -1.15 12.70 -20.16
C VAL A 154 -0.99 12.34 -18.69
N LEU A 155 -1.92 11.57 -18.11
CA LEU A 155 -1.85 11.11 -16.72
C LEU A 155 -0.61 10.24 -16.49
N MET A 156 -0.36 9.23 -17.34
CA MET A 156 0.80 8.36 -17.26
C MET A 156 2.11 9.14 -17.33
N SER A 157 2.19 10.09 -18.25
CA SER A 157 3.33 11.00 -18.37
C SER A 157 3.52 11.84 -17.09
N GLN A 158 2.41 12.32 -16.47
CA GLN A 158 2.43 13.13 -15.24
C GLN A 158 2.99 12.37 -14.05
N MET A 159 2.69 11.08 -13.94
CA MET A 159 3.21 10.24 -12.85
C MET A 159 4.65 9.74 -13.11
N GLY A 160 5.27 10.10 -14.23
CA GLY A 160 6.65 9.71 -14.56
C GLY A 160 6.76 8.34 -15.25
N SER A 161 5.65 7.80 -15.76
CA SER A 161 5.64 6.56 -16.55
C SER A 161 6.01 6.84 -18.02
N PHE A 162 6.49 5.81 -18.71
CA PHE A 162 6.48 5.78 -20.16
C PHE A 162 5.05 5.63 -20.68
N VAL A 163 4.80 6.02 -21.92
CA VAL A 163 3.45 6.16 -22.49
C VAL A 163 3.26 5.30 -23.73
N PRO A 164 2.04 4.81 -23.98
CA PRO A 164 1.70 4.04 -25.17
C PRO A 164 1.59 4.93 -26.41
N ALA A 165 2.71 5.40 -26.91
CA ALA A 165 2.82 6.23 -28.11
C ALA A 165 4.19 6.00 -28.77
N GLU A 166 4.34 6.35 -30.03
CA GLU A 166 5.64 6.39 -30.69
C GLU A 166 6.52 7.51 -30.09
N SER A 167 5.92 8.69 -29.94
CA SER A 167 6.51 9.80 -29.20
C SER A 167 5.42 10.63 -28.54
N ALA A 168 5.78 11.27 -27.42
CA ALA A 168 4.90 12.19 -26.73
C ALA A 168 5.71 13.36 -26.16
N GLU A 169 5.23 14.57 -26.39
CA GLU A 169 5.72 15.80 -25.76
C GLU A 169 4.54 16.50 -25.08
N ARG A 170 4.74 16.93 -23.85
CA ARG A 170 3.71 17.69 -23.14
C ARG A 170 4.27 18.74 -22.20
N GLY A 171 3.50 19.83 -22.06
CA GLY A 171 3.65 20.77 -20.97
C GLY A 171 3.10 20.24 -19.63
N LEU A 172 3.22 21.04 -18.58
CA LEU A 172 2.62 20.74 -17.29
C LEU A 172 1.09 20.93 -17.38
N VAL A 173 0.35 19.98 -16.76
CA VAL A 173 -1.11 19.99 -16.73
C VAL A 173 -1.56 19.99 -15.27
N ASP A 174 -2.37 20.97 -14.91
CA ASP A 174 -2.86 21.14 -13.52
C ASP A 174 -3.99 20.16 -13.18
N SER A 175 -4.88 19.89 -14.16
CA SER A 175 -6.06 19.07 -13.94
C SER A 175 -6.51 18.39 -15.23
N ILE A 176 -7.13 17.22 -15.08
CA ILE A 176 -7.77 16.47 -16.16
C ILE A 176 -9.24 16.29 -15.78
N PHE A 177 -10.14 16.81 -16.61
CA PHE A 177 -11.58 16.65 -16.43
C PHE A 177 -12.13 15.76 -17.54
N THR A 178 -12.85 14.71 -17.17
CA THR A 178 -13.53 13.83 -18.11
C THR A 178 -14.99 13.70 -17.75
N ARG A 179 -15.86 13.69 -18.77
CA ARG A 179 -17.26 13.28 -18.60
C ARG A 179 -17.42 11.90 -19.20
N VAL A 180 -17.67 10.92 -18.35
CA VAL A 180 -17.98 9.55 -18.77
C VAL A 180 -19.49 9.41 -18.81
N GLY A 181 -20.06 9.11 -19.98
CA GLY A 181 -21.50 8.81 -20.12
C GLY A 181 -21.84 7.43 -19.55
N GLU A 182 -23.04 7.26 -19.01
CA GLU A 182 -23.52 5.99 -18.41
C GLU A 182 -23.62 4.80 -19.40
N SER A 183 -23.43 5.02 -20.69
CA SER A 183 -23.65 4.01 -21.75
C SER A 183 -22.41 3.64 -22.57
N ASP A 184 -21.22 4.05 -22.13
CA ASP A 184 -19.99 3.70 -22.84
C ASP A 184 -19.44 2.35 -22.34
N ASP A 185 -20.02 1.24 -22.77
CA ASP A 185 -19.41 -0.07 -22.64
C ASP A 185 -18.09 -0.12 -23.41
N LEU A 186 -16.99 -0.38 -22.70
CA LEU A 186 -15.63 -0.48 -23.27
C LEU A 186 -15.47 -1.71 -24.19
N ALA A 187 -16.48 -2.59 -24.25
CA ALA A 187 -16.43 -3.90 -24.88
C ALA A 187 -17.47 -4.13 -25.99
N SER A 188 -18.19 -3.09 -26.43
CA SER A 188 -19.14 -3.22 -27.54
C SER A 188 -18.63 -2.59 -28.82
#